data_c60b335db2cdd84ce34b4c670a793eb1
#
_entry.id   c60b335db2cdd84ce34b4c670a793eb1
#
_cell.length_a   1.000
_cell.length_b   1.000
_cell.length_c   1.000
_cell.angle_alpha   90.00
_cell.angle_beta   90.00
_cell.angle_gamma   90.00
#
_symmetry.space_group_name_H-M   'P 1'
#
loop_
_entity.id
_entity.type
_entity.pdbx_description
1 polymer ?
#
loop_
_entity_poly.entity_id
_entity_poly.type
_entity_poly.pdbx_seq_one_letter_code
_entity_poly.pdbx_strand_id
1 'polypeptide(L)'
;MTEHLQPSWWARFSLVGAVFAAVLLGLAPLAYRLGLAGVQGAVLMLPAMASVLAFLAFLFGLFGFVLWLRGGRPADRLHVLVGSALSLAVLLQMGGQFALAQSVPAIHDISTDTVNPPAFVAVVPLRASAPNGLDYDREALAPLMAEHYADLKPLVIDADPAAVFSRAEAVVAAQG
;
A
#
# COMPACT_ATOMS: atom_id res chain seq x y z
N MET A 1 28.04 -38.33 -6.92
CA MET A 1 27.08 -38.39 -8.04
C MET A 1 25.70 -37.76 -7.74
N THR A 2 25.40 -37.37 -6.51
CA THR A 2 24.10 -36.79 -6.10
C THR A 2 24.07 -35.26 -6.09
N GLU A 3 25.19 -34.56 -6.15
CA GLU A 3 25.27 -33.10 -6.10
C GLU A 3 24.64 -32.40 -7.30
N HIS A 4 24.61 -33.01 -8.49
CA HIS A 4 24.01 -32.43 -9.70
C HIS A 4 22.48 -32.44 -9.68
N LEU A 5 21.84 -33.20 -8.78
CA LEU A 5 20.38 -33.31 -8.66
C LEU A 5 19.78 -32.25 -7.72
N GLN A 6 20.59 -31.60 -6.91
CA GLN A 6 20.14 -30.59 -5.96
C GLN A 6 20.27 -29.18 -6.55
N PRO A 7 19.27 -28.33 -6.39
CA PRO A 7 19.38 -26.93 -6.79
C PRO A 7 20.44 -26.21 -5.97
N SER A 8 21.13 -25.27 -6.60
CA SER A 8 22.13 -24.44 -5.97
C SER A 8 21.50 -23.53 -4.90
N TRP A 9 22.33 -23.03 -3.97
CA TRP A 9 21.82 -22.18 -2.89
C TRP A 9 21.23 -20.88 -3.39
N TRP A 10 21.77 -20.27 -4.46
CA TRP A 10 21.22 -19.05 -5.07
C TRP A 10 19.86 -19.30 -5.74
N ALA A 11 19.69 -20.46 -6.40
CA ALA A 11 18.40 -20.84 -6.99
C ALA A 11 17.34 -21.05 -5.89
N ARG A 12 17.71 -21.71 -4.79
CA ARG A 12 16.82 -21.86 -3.61
C ARG A 12 16.49 -20.51 -3.00
N PHE A 13 17.48 -19.61 -2.86
CA PHE A 13 17.25 -18.27 -2.32
C PHE A 13 16.30 -17.49 -3.20
N SER A 14 16.42 -17.58 -4.55
CA SER A 14 15.50 -16.93 -5.46
C SER A 14 14.06 -17.37 -5.22
N LEU A 15 13.80 -18.68 -5.12
CA LEU A 15 12.43 -19.17 -4.90
C LEU A 15 11.93 -18.89 -3.48
N VAL A 16 12.69 -19.28 -2.46
CA VAL A 16 12.29 -19.15 -1.05
C VAL A 16 12.13 -17.67 -0.67
N GLY A 17 13.08 -16.82 -1.09
CA GLY A 17 13.01 -15.38 -0.87
C GLY A 17 11.79 -14.75 -1.55
N ALA A 18 11.48 -15.16 -2.78
CA ALA A 18 10.30 -14.67 -3.50
C ALA A 18 8.98 -15.10 -2.81
N VAL A 19 8.89 -16.35 -2.38
CA VAL A 19 7.71 -16.84 -1.63
C VAL A 19 7.56 -16.08 -0.32
N PHE A 20 8.66 -15.89 0.41
CA PHE A 20 8.62 -15.16 1.68
C PHE A 20 8.23 -13.69 1.49
N ALA A 21 8.74 -13.04 0.44
CA ALA A 21 8.33 -11.68 0.08
C ALA A 21 6.84 -11.59 -0.25
N ALA A 22 6.31 -12.54 -1.03
CA ALA A 22 4.88 -12.58 -1.35
C ALA A 22 4.01 -12.82 -0.10
N VAL A 23 4.46 -13.70 0.81
CA VAL A 23 3.77 -13.95 2.09
C VAL A 23 3.79 -12.71 2.97
N LEU A 24 4.93 -12.02 3.12
CA LEU A 24 5.02 -10.78 3.88
C LEU A 24 4.06 -9.72 3.35
N LEU A 25 4.01 -9.55 2.03
CA LEU A 25 3.11 -8.59 1.40
C LEU A 25 1.64 -8.95 1.63
N GLY A 26 1.27 -10.24 1.50
CA GLY A 26 -0.09 -10.71 1.72
C GLY A 26 -0.52 -10.67 3.19
N LEU A 27 0.41 -10.83 4.12
CA LEU A 27 0.13 -10.75 5.57
C LEU A 27 0.00 -9.30 6.07
N ALA A 28 0.50 -8.31 5.35
CA ALA A 28 0.46 -6.91 5.80
C ALA A 28 -0.96 -6.41 6.15
N PRO A 29 -1.98 -6.56 5.30
CA PRO A 29 -3.35 -6.15 5.64
C PRO A 29 -3.95 -7.00 6.77
N LEU A 30 -3.59 -8.28 6.87
CA LEU A 30 -4.05 -9.15 7.94
C LEU A 30 -3.45 -8.74 9.29
N ALA A 31 -2.15 -8.44 9.33
CA ALA A 31 -1.47 -7.95 10.54
C ALA A 31 -2.11 -6.66 11.08
N TYR A 32 -2.50 -5.76 10.17
CA TYR A 32 -3.24 -4.55 10.55
C TYR A 32 -4.62 -4.88 11.14
N ARG A 33 -5.41 -5.71 10.47
CA ARG A 33 -6.76 -6.08 10.93
C ARG A 33 -6.78 -6.82 12.26
N LEU A 34 -5.77 -7.61 12.53
CA LEU A 34 -5.62 -8.33 13.80
C LEU A 34 -4.96 -7.49 14.91
N GLY A 35 -4.64 -6.24 14.65
CA GLY A 35 -3.97 -5.36 15.63
C GLY A 35 -2.53 -5.76 15.94
N LEU A 36 -1.92 -6.64 15.14
CA LEU A 36 -0.53 -7.09 15.30
C LEU A 36 0.48 -6.03 14.83
N ALA A 37 0.07 -5.15 13.93
CA ALA A 37 0.87 -4.04 13.43
C ALA A 37 -0.01 -2.80 13.27
N GLY A 38 0.51 -1.64 13.67
CA GLY A 38 -0.13 -0.35 13.36
C GLY A 38 -0.03 -0.01 11.87
N VAL A 39 -0.68 1.08 11.45
CA VAL A 39 -0.67 1.55 10.05
C VAL A 39 0.75 1.65 9.50
N GLN A 40 1.67 2.28 10.25
CA GLN A 40 3.07 2.45 9.83
C GLN A 40 3.75 1.09 9.58
N GLY A 41 3.57 0.11 10.46
CA GLY A 41 4.14 -1.23 10.31
C GLY A 41 3.53 -1.98 9.13
N ALA A 42 2.21 -2.01 9.02
CA ALA A 42 1.50 -2.79 8.01
C ALA A 42 1.57 -2.16 6.60
N VAL A 43 1.49 -0.82 6.49
CA VAL A 43 1.42 -0.13 5.20
C VAL A 43 2.80 0.25 4.66
N LEU A 44 3.75 0.57 5.52
CA LEU A 44 5.08 1.01 5.10
C LEU A 44 6.15 -0.06 5.30
N MET A 45 6.32 -0.58 6.53
CA MET A 45 7.47 -1.43 6.83
C MET A 45 7.37 -2.82 6.21
N LEU A 46 6.23 -3.53 6.37
CA LEU A 46 6.09 -4.88 5.80
C LEU A 46 6.19 -4.90 4.27
N PRO A 47 5.52 -4.00 3.52
CA PRO A 47 5.69 -3.93 2.07
C PRO A 47 7.10 -3.50 1.64
N ALA A 48 7.76 -2.60 2.38
CA ALA A 48 9.15 -2.22 2.09
C ALA A 48 10.10 -3.42 2.27
N MET A 49 9.98 -4.17 3.36
CA MET A 49 10.76 -5.38 3.59
C MET A 49 10.48 -6.45 2.51
N ALA A 50 9.22 -6.65 2.14
CA ALA A 50 8.84 -7.54 1.06
C ALA A 50 9.48 -7.12 -0.27
N SER A 51 9.51 -5.82 -0.58
CA SER A 51 10.12 -5.28 -1.80
C SER A 51 11.62 -5.50 -1.84
N VAL A 52 12.33 -5.22 -0.75
CA VAL A 52 13.78 -5.47 -0.64
C VAL A 52 14.10 -6.95 -0.82
N LEU A 53 13.36 -7.82 -0.15
CA LEU A 53 13.55 -9.27 -0.26
C LEU A 53 13.23 -9.78 -1.67
N ALA A 54 12.14 -9.31 -2.29
CA ALA A 54 11.80 -9.63 -3.67
C ALA A 54 12.88 -9.17 -4.65
N PHE A 55 13.43 -7.97 -4.45
CA PHE A 55 14.51 -7.46 -5.29
C PHE A 55 15.78 -8.33 -5.19
N LEU A 56 16.20 -8.69 -3.99
CA LEU A 56 17.33 -9.59 -3.80
C LEU A 56 17.06 -10.97 -4.41
N ALA A 57 15.88 -11.54 -4.17
CA ALA A 57 15.48 -12.83 -4.75
C ALA A 57 15.46 -12.80 -6.28
N PHE A 58 15.02 -11.68 -6.87
CA PHE A 58 15.05 -11.45 -8.32
C PHE A 58 16.47 -11.40 -8.86
N LEU A 59 17.39 -10.69 -8.20
CA LEU A 59 18.80 -10.63 -8.60
C LEU A 59 19.46 -12.01 -8.57
N PHE A 60 19.23 -12.81 -7.52
CA PHE A 60 19.72 -14.19 -7.46
C PHE A 60 19.08 -15.07 -8.52
N GLY A 61 17.80 -14.85 -8.84
CA GLY A 61 17.12 -15.51 -9.92
C GLY A 61 17.74 -15.17 -11.29
N LEU A 62 17.98 -13.89 -11.56
CA LEU A 62 18.61 -13.44 -12.79
C LEU A 62 20.04 -14.00 -12.94
N PHE A 63 20.81 -13.96 -11.84
CA PHE A 63 22.14 -14.58 -11.81
C PHE A 63 22.09 -16.07 -12.12
N GLY A 64 21.20 -16.82 -11.45
CA GLY A 64 20.99 -18.26 -11.70
C GLY A 64 20.51 -18.55 -13.11
N PHE A 65 19.66 -17.67 -13.69
CA PHE A 65 19.21 -17.79 -15.08
C PHE A 65 20.36 -17.65 -16.08
N VAL A 66 21.25 -16.68 -15.88
CA VAL A 66 22.45 -16.52 -16.71
C VAL A 66 23.37 -17.74 -16.63
N LEU A 67 23.58 -18.27 -15.41
CA LEU A 67 24.37 -19.50 -15.23
C LEU A 67 23.73 -20.70 -15.90
N TRP A 68 22.40 -20.85 -15.81
CA TRP A 68 21.68 -21.92 -16.47
C TRP A 68 21.82 -21.85 -17.98
N LEU A 69 21.71 -20.67 -18.61
CA LEU A 69 21.93 -20.48 -20.06
C LEU A 69 23.36 -20.85 -20.50
N ARG A 70 24.33 -20.74 -19.61
CA ARG A 70 25.75 -21.13 -19.85
C ARG A 70 26.04 -22.60 -19.54
N GLY A 71 25.01 -23.46 -19.48
CA GLY A 71 25.16 -24.87 -19.20
C GLY A 71 25.17 -25.25 -17.72
N GLY A 72 24.58 -24.40 -16.87
CA GLY A 72 24.44 -24.66 -15.43
C GLY A 72 23.49 -25.82 -15.10
N ARG A 73 23.28 -26.06 -13.82
CA ARG A 73 22.53 -27.22 -13.29
C ARG A 73 21.07 -27.24 -13.77
N PRO A 74 20.56 -28.33 -14.37
CA PRO A 74 19.14 -28.43 -14.75
C PRO A 74 18.18 -28.29 -13.55
N ALA A 75 18.63 -28.71 -12.35
CA ALA A 75 17.87 -28.60 -11.11
C ALA A 75 17.56 -27.15 -10.70
N ASP A 76 18.34 -26.16 -11.15
CA ASP A 76 18.13 -24.74 -10.85
C ASP A 76 16.97 -24.14 -11.63
N ARG A 77 16.63 -24.71 -12.79
CA ARG A 77 15.71 -24.12 -13.77
C ARG A 77 14.38 -23.68 -13.15
N LEU A 78 13.70 -24.59 -12.46
CA LEU A 78 12.38 -24.32 -11.89
C LEU A 78 12.46 -23.23 -10.80
N HIS A 79 13.45 -23.33 -9.91
CA HIS A 79 13.65 -22.39 -8.81
C HIS A 79 13.92 -20.97 -9.34
N VAL A 80 14.78 -20.88 -10.34
CA VAL A 80 15.15 -19.60 -10.97
C VAL A 80 13.97 -18.98 -11.70
N LEU A 81 13.26 -19.74 -12.53
CA LEU A 81 12.13 -19.22 -13.30
C LEU A 81 10.97 -18.79 -12.41
N VAL A 82 10.54 -19.67 -11.50
CA VAL A 82 9.42 -19.39 -10.60
C VAL A 82 9.79 -18.30 -9.59
N GLY A 83 11.01 -18.36 -9.02
CA GLY A 83 11.49 -17.35 -8.09
C GLY A 83 11.57 -15.97 -8.74
N SER A 84 12.14 -15.88 -9.95
CA SER A 84 12.20 -14.59 -10.69
C SER A 84 10.82 -14.07 -11.06
N ALA A 85 9.92 -14.93 -11.55
CA ALA A 85 8.58 -14.53 -11.93
C ALA A 85 7.78 -14.01 -10.73
N LEU A 86 7.85 -14.71 -9.60
CA LEU A 86 7.15 -14.31 -8.37
C LEU A 86 7.74 -13.03 -7.77
N SER A 87 9.07 -12.91 -7.75
CA SER A 87 9.75 -11.67 -7.33
C SER A 87 9.34 -10.49 -8.19
N LEU A 88 9.32 -10.68 -9.52
CA LEU A 88 8.91 -9.64 -10.46
C LEU A 88 7.45 -9.22 -10.23
N ALA A 89 6.56 -10.17 -9.97
CA ALA A 89 5.16 -9.89 -9.66
C ALA A 89 5.02 -9.02 -8.41
N VAL A 90 5.76 -9.33 -7.32
CA VAL A 90 5.79 -8.51 -6.10
C VAL A 90 6.31 -7.10 -6.40
N LEU A 91 7.40 -6.99 -7.16
CA LEU A 91 7.99 -5.68 -7.51
C LEU A 91 7.08 -4.84 -8.40
N LEU A 92 6.41 -5.45 -9.38
CA LEU A 92 5.44 -4.76 -10.24
C LEU A 92 4.21 -4.29 -9.44
N GLN A 93 3.70 -5.12 -8.54
CA GLN A 93 2.61 -4.74 -7.64
C GLN A 93 3.00 -3.53 -6.80
N MET A 94 4.17 -3.53 -6.17
CA MET A 94 4.65 -2.43 -5.35
C MET A 94 4.96 -1.17 -6.16
N GLY A 95 5.57 -1.34 -7.33
CA GLY A 95 5.81 -0.24 -8.27
C GLY A 95 4.52 0.43 -8.74
N GLY A 96 3.49 -0.36 -9.03
CA GLY A 96 2.16 0.13 -9.39
C GLY A 96 1.51 0.92 -8.25
N GLN A 97 1.57 0.42 -7.02
CA GLN A 97 1.07 1.15 -5.84
C GLN A 97 1.82 2.46 -5.62
N PHE A 98 3.14 2.45 -5.78
CA PHE A 98 3.95 3.66 -5.67
C PHE A 98 3.60 4.68 -6.77
N ALA A 99 3.47 4.24 -8.02
CA ALA A 99 3.06 5.11 -9.13
C ALA A 99 1.66 5.70 -8.90
N LEU A 100 0.72 4.90 -8.40
CA LEU A 100 -0.62 5.37 -8.03
C LEU A 100 -0.55 6.42 -6.92
N ALA A 101 0.24 6.19 -5.87
CA ALA A 101 0.42 7.14 -4.78
C ALA A 101 1.02 8.48 -5.25
N GLN A 102 1.89 8.45 -6.26
CA GLN A 102 2.47 9.66 -6.87
C GLN A 102 1.50 10.40 -7.81
N SER A 103 0.46 9.72 -8.29
CA SER A 103 -0.52 10.31 -9.22
C SER A 103 -1.63 11.10 -8.53
N VAL A 104 -1.75 11.00 -7.21
CA VAL A 104 -2.75 11.72 -6.43
C VAL A 104 -2.07 12.81 -5.58
N PRO A 105 -2.74 13.98 -5.39
CA PRO A 105 -2.19 15.03 -4.55
C PRO A 105 -2.16 14.60 -3.08
N ALA A 106 -1.15 15.07 -2.34
CA ALA A 106 -1.02 14.82 -0.90
C ALA A 106 -1.99 15.70 -0.11
N ILE A 107 -3.29 15.43 -0.21
CA ILE A 107 -4.35 16.14 0.49
C ILE A 107 -4.78 15.31 1.69
N HIS A 108 -4.74 15.91 2.89
CA HIS A 108 -5.16 15.26 4.14
C HIS A 108 -6.55 15.70 4.62
N ASP A 109 -7.07 16.79 4.03
CA ASP A 109 -8.36 17.37 4.38
C ASP A 109 -9.15 17.67 3.11
N ILE A 110 -10.18 16.86 2.86
CA ILE A 110 -11.05 16.96 1.68
C ILE A 110 -12.40 17.49 2.13
N SER A 111 -12.76 18.69 1.65
CA SER A 111 -14.04 19.32 1.93
C SER A 111 -14.84 19.56 0.65
N THR A 112 -16.16 19.36 0.72
CA THR A 112 -17.09 19.75 -0.35
C THR A 112 -17.28 21.25 -0.44
N ASP A 113 -17.03 21.98 0.67
CA ASP A 113 -17.00 23.45 0.72
C ASP A 113 -15.57 23.92 0.99
N THR A 114 -14.85 24.32 -0.05
CA THR A 114 -13.48 24.82 0.03
C THR A 114 -13.40 26.28 0.47
N VAL A 115 -14.53 26.99 0.52
CA VAL A 115 -14.59 28.40 0.94
C VAL A 115 -14.84 28.50 2.45
N ASN A 116 -15.78 27.71 2.97
CA ASN A 116 -16.13 27.69 4.40
C ASN A 116 -16.15 26.23 4.90
N PRO A 117 -14.99 25.56 4.98
CA PRO A 117 -14.93 24.19 5.46
C PRO A 117 -15.39 24.12 6.93
N PRO A 118 -16.08 23.04 7.32
CA PRO A 118 -16.51 22.87 8.72
C PRO A 118 -15.30 22.75 9.63
N ALA A 119 -15.25 23.53 10.70
CA ALA A 119 -14.17 23.47 11.67
C ALA A 119 -14.30 22.24 12.56
N PHE A 120 -13.20 21.57 12.81
CA PHE A 120 -13.12 20.53 13.84
C PHE A 120 -13.12 21.17 15.24
N VAL A 121 -13.95 20.69 16.14
CA VAL A 121 -14.04 21.18 17.53
C VAL A 121 -13.75 20.07 18.51
N ALA A 122 -14.60 19.06 18.56
CA ALA A 122 -14.51 17.98 19.54
C ALA A 122 -13.30 17.04 19.36
N VAL A 123 -12.81 16.89 18.13
CA VAL A 123 -11.67 16.00 17.83
C VAL A 123 -10.31 16.66 18.04
N VAL A 124 -10.23 17.99 18.15
CA VAL A 124 -8.97 18.74 18.31
C VAL A 124 -8.13 18.22 19.47
N PRO A 125 -8.66 18.11 20.71
CA PRO A 125 -7.87 17.61 21.83
C PRO A 125 -7.48 16.14 21.69
N LEU A 126 -8.28 15.33 20.98
CA LEU A 126 -8.00 13.91 20.77
C LEU A 126 -6.87 13.67 19.77
N ARG A 127 -6.58 14.67 18.94
CA ARG A 127 -5.55 14.62 17.88
C ARG A 127 -4.33 15.49 18.17
N ALA A 128 -4.16 16.00 19.38
CA ALA A 128 -3.04 16.87 19.75
C ALA A 128 -1.65 16.24 19.47
N SER A 129 -1.54 14.91 19.48
CA SER A 129 -0.32 14.16 19.17
C SER A 129 -0.26 13.59 17.75
N ALA A 130 -1.25 13.89 16.90
CA ALA A 130 -1.27 13.39 15.53
C ALA A 130 -0.24 14.14 14.66
N PRO A 131 0.42 13.44 13.71
CA PRO A 131 1.44 14.06 12.86
C PRO A 131 0.88 15.09 11.89
N ASN A 132 -0.40 15.00 11.54
CA ASN A 132 -1.07 15.95 10.64
C ASN A 132 -1.85 16.98 11.45
N GLY A 133 -1.67 18.28 11.14
CA GLY A 133 -2.47 19.37 11.70
C GLY A 133 -3.95 19.26 11.32
N LEU A 134 -4.78 20.07 11.98
CA LEU A 134 -6.23 20.17 11.72
C LEU A 134 -6.60 21.50 11.03
N ASP A 135 -5.60 22.33 10.78
CA ASP A 135 -5.81 23.63 10.12
C ASP A 135 -6.00 23.42 8.61
N TYR A 136 -7.11 23.92 8.09
CA TYR A 136 -7.41 23.85 6.66
C TYR A 136 -6.63 24.95 5.91
N ASP A 137 -5.58 24.55 5.20
CA ASP A 137 -4.81 25.45 4.33
C ASP A 137 -5.57 25.68 3.01
N ARG A 138 -6.44 26.70 3.00
CA ARG A 138 -7.28 27.02 1.84
C ARG A 138 -6.44 27.38 0.61
N GLU A 139 -5.35 28.14 0.77
CA GLU A 139 -4.55 28.60 -0.36
C GLU A 139 -3.89 27.45 -1.09
N ALA A 140 -3.40 26.46 -0.35
CA ALA A 140 -2.81 25.25 -0.90
C ALA A 140 -3.85 24.25 -1.40
N LEU A 141 -4.96 24.06 -0.67
CA LEU A 141 -5.90 22.97 -0.94
C LEU A 141 -6.96 23.31 -1.99
N ALA A 142 -7.46 24.56 -2.05
CA ALA A 142 -8.52 24.90 -2.99
C ALA A 142 -8.18 24.64 -4.46
N PRO A 143 -6.99 25.00 -4.99
CA PRO A 143 -6.64 24.67 -6.37
C PRO A 143 -6.51 23.15 -6.61
N LEU A 144 -5.94 22.40 -5.66
CA LEU A 144 -5.82 20.96 -5.76
C LEU A 144 -7.19 20.26 -5.76
N MET A 145 -8.11 20.75 -4.92
CA MET A 145 -9.49 20.26 -4.89
C MET A 145 -10.22 20.52 -6.21
N ALA A 146 -10.05 21.71 -6.79
CA ALA A 146 -10.66 22.07 -8.07
C ALA A 146 -10.13 21.22 -9.23
N GLU A 147 -8.86 20.87 -9.22
CA GLU A 147 -8.21 20.05 -10.25
C GLU A 147 -8.56 18.56 -10.14
N HIS A 148 -8.44 17.99 -8.92
CA HIS A 148 -8.50 16.55 -8.73
C HIS A 148 -9.86 16.03 -8.24
N TYR A 149 -10.70 16.91 -7.68
CA TYR A 149 -11.99 16.57 -7.05
C TYR A 149 -13.09 17.56 -7.50
N ALA A 150 -13.09 17.94 -8.75
CA ALA A 150 -14.05 18.91 -9.32
C ALA A 150 -15.52 18.46 -9.24
N ASP A 151 -15.77 17.17 -9.10
CA ASP A 151 -17.08 16.56 -8.91
C ASP A 151 -17.60 16.64 -7.46
N LEU A 152 -16.72 16.85 -6.48
CA LEU A 152 -17.12 17.04 -5.08
C LEU A 152 -17.72 18.43 -4.88
N LYS A 153 -19.02 18.46 -4.61
CA LYS A 153 -19.80 19.70 -4.39
C LYS A 153 -20.66 19.56 -3.15
N PRO A 154 -20.99 20.68 -2.48
CA PRO A 154 -21.95 20.64 -1.38
C PRO A 154 -23.27 20.02 -1.83
N LEU A 155 -23.77 19.07 -1.04
CA LEU A 155 -25.11 18.49 -1.25
C LEU A 155 -26.13 19.38 -0.54
N VAL A 156 -27.02 20.00 -1.34
CA VAL A 156 -28.13 20.79 -0.80
C VAL A 156 -29.35 19.88 -0.62
N ILE A 157 -29.84 19.80 0.59
CA ILE A 157 -31.00 18.96 0.96
C ILE A 157 -32.10 19.90 1.43
N ASP A 158 -33.27 19.82 0.79
CA ASP A 158 -34.47 20.57 1.21
C ASP A 158 -35.20 19.82 2.36
N ALA A 159 -34.60 19.92 3.55
CA ALA A 159 -35.13 19.31 4.76
C ALA A 159 -34.62 20.04 6.01
N ASP A 160 -35.32 19.86 7.12
CA ASP A 160 -34.87 20.39 8.41
C ASP A 160 -33.47 19.88 8.80
N PRO A 161 -32.53 20.76 9.17
CA PRO A 161 -31.17 20.37 9.52
C PRO A 161 -31.09 19.30 10.63
N ALA A 162 -31.95 19.35 11.65
CA ALA A 162 -31.96 18.37 12.73
C ALA A 162 -32.39 16.97 12.21
N ALA A 163 -33.35 16.92 11.30
CA ALA A 163 -33.78 15.67 10.69
C ALA A 163 -32.69 15.06 9.79
N VAL A 164 -31.96 15.90 9.04
CA VAL A 164 -30.83 15.45 8.22
C VAL A 164 -29.71 14.92 9.12
N PHE A 165 -29.37 15.62 10.18
CA PHE A 165 -28.33 15.20 11.13
C PHE A 165 -28.67 13.86 11.78
N SER A 166 -29.91 13.68 12.28
CA SER A 166 -30.33 12.42 12.90
C SER A 166 -30.30 11.24 11.91
N ARG A 167 -30.60 11.48 10.63
CA ARG A 167 -30.45 10.44 9.60
C ARG A 167 -28.99 10.09 9.33
N ALA A 168 -28.12 11.10 9.29
CA ALA A 168 -26.68 10.88 9.11
C ALA A 168 -26.10 10.07 10.28
N GLU A 169 -26.45 10.42 11.53
CA GLU A 169 -26.03 9.63 12.70
C GLU A 169 -26.50 8.17 12.63
N ALA A 170 -27.75 7.94 12.22
CA ALA A 170 -28.29 6.58 12.08
C ALA A 170 -27.55 5.77 11.03
N VAL A 171 -27.19 6.40 9.90
CA VAL A 171 -26.40 5.73 8.83
C VAL A 171 -24.99 5.39 9.31
N VAL A 172 -24.30 6.32 9.98
CA VAL A 172 -22.97 6.07 10.54
C VAL A 172 -23.02 4.94 11.57
N ALA A 173 -23.99 4.96 12.48
CA ALA A 173 -24.14 3.91 13.50
C ALA A 173 -24.45 2.52 12.90
N ALA A 174 -25.13 2.46 11.76
CA ALA A 174 -25.43 1.21 11.06
C ALA A 174 -24.24 0.63 10.29
N GLN A 175 -23.23 1.44 9.97
CA GLN A 175 -22.03 0.99 9.25
C GLN A 175 -20.88 0.56 10.16
N GLY A 176 -20.94 0.85 11.46
CA GLY A 176 -19.96 0.46 12.49
C GLY A 176 -18.88 1.48 12.71
#